data_4540c58f944b7ef43f28e78b77087e8f
#
_entry.id   4540c58f944b7ef43f28e78b77087e8f
#
_cell.length_a   1.000
_cell.length_b   1.000
_cell.length_c   1.000
_cell.angle_alpha   90.00
_cell.angle_beta   90.00
_cell.angle_gamma   90.00
#
_symmetry.space_group_name_H-M   'P 1'
#
loop_
_entity.id
_entity.type
_entity.pdbx_description
1 polymer ?
#
loop_
_entity_poly.entity_id
_entity_poly.type
_entity_poly.pdbx_seq_one_letter_code
_entity_poly.pdbx_strand_id
1 'polypeptide(L)'
;MKRFAIALQLMMLFLATLQTTLTASDWPMWRFDAGRTAAGTTELPTQLQHSWTIKAPARIQAWDDPLNLDLMPYDRLFEPIVISNRLIVPFSDTDRVCAFDTSTGQQLWSFVTDGPVRLPPAATAQHVCFVSDDGCLYCVDVASGKLRWKFLAAPGTRRIVGNQRLISTWPARGGVVIRDGVVYFAASIWPMMGVYIGAVEVENGRLLWINDSTGSTWIKQPHSAPSFAGVAPQGALVATAESLIVPGGRSVPAVFNRSNGDLRYFELNAGGKGVGGSLVLADDKSFFVHTRLRGVREFTLENGTKSFFQCNEPVLHGDMLYAAADAGGKAVLRAYAADRRVLWEPPMDASGDLILAGHSLSSAGAAGIQRLTLPDEP
;
A
#
# COMPACT_ATOMS: atom_id res chain seq x y z
N MET A 1 -21.45 -35.55 50.99
CA MET A 1 -20.30 -35.71 50.11
C MET A 1 -20.62 -35.61 48.60
N LYS A 2 -21.72 -36.18 48.08
CA LYS A 2 -22.04 -36.10 46.64
C LYS A 2 -22.41 -34.68 46.11
N ARG A 3 -22.96 -33.80 46.94
CA ARG A 3 -23.32 -32.42 46.54
C ARG A 3 -22.09 -31.47 46.45
N PHE A 4 -21.02 -31.74 47.19
CA PHE A 4 -19.77 -30.98 47.12
C PHE A 4 -18.93 -31.33 45.88
N ALA A 5 -18.97 -32.56 45.43
CA ALA A 5 -18.26 -33.00 44.22
C ALA A 5 -18.87 -32.43 42.94
N ILE A 6 -20.20 -32.27 42.88
CA ILE A 6 -20.88 -31.67 41.71
C ILE A 6 -20.62 -30.15 41.62
N ALA A 7 -20.55 -29.45 42.75
CA ALA A 7 -20.21 -28.01 42.75
C ALA A 7 -18.79 -27.76 42.35
N LEU A 8 -17.82 -28.62 42.71
CA LEU A 8 -16.42 -28.52 42.31
C LEU A 8 -16.20 -28.87 40.83
N GLN A 9 -16.96 -29.84 40.29
CA GLN A 9 -16.96 -30.13 38.86
C GLN A 9 -17.59 -29.04 38.01
N LEU A 10 -18.65 -28.41 38.44
CA LEU A 10 -19.23 -27.23 37.77
C LEU A 10 -18.34 -26.01 37.84
N MET A 11 -17.60 -25.81 38.93
CA MET A 11 -16.64 -24.73 39.07
C MET A 11 -15.37 -24.96 38.21
N MET A 12 -14.93 -26.22 38.04
CA MET A 12 -13.84 -26.54 37.09
C MET A 12 -14.28 -26.48 35.61
N LEU A 13 -15.54 -26.71 35.29
CA LEU A 13 -16.04 -26.50 33.91
C LEU A 13 -16.22 -25.00 33.57
N PHE A 14 -16.38 -24.12 34.55
CA PHE A 14 -16.47 -22.67 34.31
C PHE A 14 -15.15 -21.94 34.26
N LEU A 15 -14.04 -22.60 34.68
CA LEU A 15 -12.67 -22.10 34.52
C LEU A 15 -11.97 -22.56 33.24
N ALA A 16 -12.64 -23.39 32.43
CA ALA A 16 -12.16 -23.75 31.13
C ALA A 16 -12.73 -22.76 30.10
N THR A 17 -11.84 -21.92 29.58
CA THR A 17 -11.99 -21.21 28.31
C THR A 17 -12.76 -19.89 28.33
N LEU A 18 -12.26 -18.87 29.00
CA LEU A 18 -12.14 -17.57 28.38
C LEU A 18 -10.76 -17.50 27.70
N GLN A 19 -10.49 -18.38 26.78
CA GLN A 19 -9.59 -18.05 25.68
C GLN A 19 -10.34 -17.03 24.84
N THR A 20 -10.15 -15.74 25.13
CA THR A 20 -10.40 -14.69 24.16
C THR A 20 -9.51 -15.04 22.97
N THR A 21 -10.09 -15.68 21.96
CA THR A 21 -9.49 -15.75 20.65
C THR A 21 -9.39 -14.29 20.21
N LEU A 22 -8.21 -13.70 20.39
CA LEU A 22 -7.85 -12.46 19.71
C LEU A 22 -7.98 -12.80 18.23
N THR A 23 -9.10 -12.43 17.63
CA THR A 23 -9.24 -12.48 16.18
C THR A 23 -8.26 -11.45 15.65
N ALA A 24 -7.26 -11.92 14.93
CA ALA A 24 -6.37 -11.02 14.22
C ALA A 24 -7.22 -10.07 13.37
N SER A 25 -6.97 -8.77 13.45
CA SER A 25 -7.69 -7.83 12.58
C SER A 25 -7.18 -7.98 11.16
N ASP A 26 -8.07 -7.69 10.24
CA ASP A 26 -7.74 -7.59 8.83
C ASP A 26 -6.70 -6.48 8.60
N TRP A 27 -5.85 -6.69 7.60
CA TRP A 27 -4.92 -5.71 7.04
C TRP A 27 -5.25 -5.58 5.55
N PRO A 28 -6.39 -4.93 5.20
CA PRO A 28 -7.07 -5.10 3.92
C PRO A 28 -6.38 -4.43 2.75
N MET A 29 -5.40 -3.58 3.02
CA MET A 29 -4.60 -2.86 2.02
C MET A 29 -3.16 -2.74 2.48
N TRP A 30 -2.25 -2.52 1.55
CA TRP A 30 -0.87 -2.19 1.86
C TRP A 30 -0.82 -0.99 2.79
N ARG A 31 -0.03 -1.10 3.86
CA ARG A 31 0.02 -0.13 4.96
C ARG A 31 -1.35 0.14 5.61
N PHE A 32 -2.15 -0.89 5.74
CA PHE A 32 -3.39 -0.99 6.49
C PHE A 32 -4.64 -0.43 5.77
N ASP A 33 -4.71 0.86 5.45
CA ASP A 33 -5.93 1.55 5.04
C ASP A 33 -5.78 2.35 3.74
N ALA A 34 -6.83 3.09 3.37
CA ALA A 34 -6.85 3.90 2.15
C ALA A 34 -5.89 5.10 2.20
N GLY A 35 -5.51 5.57 3.38
CA GLY A 35 -4.50 6.61 3.61
C GLY A 35 -3.08 6.07 3.62
N ARG A 36 -2.90 4.74 3.68
CA ARG A 36 -1.60 4.07 3.86
C ARG A 36 -0.94 4.44 5.18
N THR A 37 -1.73 4.57 6.23
CA THR A 37 -1.31 5.10 7.52
C THR A 37 -0.39 4.17 8.31
N ALA A 38 -0.39 2.87 8.02
CA ALA A 38 0.30 1.80 8.74
C ALA A 38 -0.12 1.68 10.23
N ALA A 39 -1.32 2.12 10.57
CA ALA A 39 -1.86 2.12 11.92
C ALA A 39 -3.11 1.23 12.01
N GLY A 40 -2.91 0.00 12.46
CA GLY A 40 -3.99 -0.92 12.78
C GLY A 40 -4.49 -0.76 14.23
N THR A 41 -5.73 -1.15 14.47
CA THR A 41 -6.40 -0.98 15.76
C THR A 41 -6.29 -2.19 16.69
N THR A 42 -5.81 -3.33 16.21
CA THR A 42 -5.76 -4.57 16.98
C THR A 42 -4.42 -4.75 17.66
N GLU A 43 -4.46 -5.03 18.96
CA GLU A 43 -3.28 -5.34 19.73
C GLU A 43 -2.62 -6.65 19.27
N LEU A 44 -1.29 -6.64 19.18
CA LEU A 44 -0.51 -7.85 18.97
C LEU A 44 -0.25 -8.55 20.32
N PRO A 45 -0.13 -9.89 20.33
CA PRO A 45 0.30 -10.63 21.51
C PRO A 45 1.64 -10.10 22.03
N THR A 46 1.84 -10.14 23.34
CA THR A 46 3.11 -9.71 23.97
C THR A 46 4.30 -10.55 23.52
N GLN A 47 4.08 -11.81 23.22
CA GLN A 47 5.09 -12.71 22.68
C GLN A 47 4.69 -13.19 21.28
N LEU A 48 5.53 -12.91 20.30
CA LEU A 48 5.37 -13.42 18.94
C LEU A 48 6.13 -14.73 18.80
N GLN A 49 5.51 -15.72 18.17
CA GLN A 49 6.11 -17.00 17.83
C GLN A 49 6.07 -17.21 16.33
N HIS A 50 7.16 -17.75 15.80
CA HIS A 50 7.20 -18.16 14.40
C HIS A 50 6.26 -19.36 14.20
N SER A 51 5.26 -19.23 13.30
CA SER A 51 4.27 -20.27 13.02
C SER A 51 4.65 -21.10 11.79
N TRP A 52 4.95 -20.46 10.69
CA TRP A 52 5.28 -21.11 9.42
C TRP A 52 6.06 -20.17 8.49
N THR A 53 6.62 -20.73 7.43
CA THR A 53 7.34 -19.98 6.40
C THR A 53 6.88 -20.41 5.02
N ILE A 54 6.56 -19.44 4.15
CA ILE A 54 6.42 -19.68 2.72
C ILE A 54 7.77 -19.40 2.07
N LYS A 55 8.33 -20.38 1.42
CA LYS A 55 9.51 -20.19 0.59
C LYS A 55 9.05 -19.73 -0.79
N ALA A 56 9.23 -18.46 -1.10
CA ALA A 56 8.99 -17.97 -2.43
C ALA A 56 9.93 -18.66 -3.44
N PRO A 57 9.47 -18.90 -4.68
CA PRO A 57 10.36 -19.40 -5.72
C PRO A 57 11.51 -18.41 -5.97
N ALA A 58 12.63 -18.92 -6.46
CA ALA A 58 13.72 -18.04 -6.87
C ALA A 58 13.23 -17.10 -7.96
N ARG A 59 13.49 -15.81 -7.80
CA ARG A 59 13.10 -14.82 -8.80
C ARG A 59 13.90 -14.99 -10.05
N ILE A 60 13.21 -15.00 -11.17
CA ILE A 60 13.84 -14.97 -12.48
C ILE A 60 13.89 -13.49 -12.88
N GLN A 61 15.09 -12.99 -13.16
CA GLN A 61 15.24 -11.65 -13.72
C GLN A 61 14.48 -11.56 -15.05
N ALA A 62 13.84 -10.42 -15.29
CA ALA A 62 13.09 -10.19 -16.53
C ALA A 62 14.00 -10.21 -17.77
N TRP A 63 15.28 -9.87 -17.59
CA TRP A 63 16.34 -10.00 -18.59
C TRP A 63 17.69 -10.16 -17.90
N ASP A 64 18.67 -10.67 -18.64
CA ASP A 64 20.06 -10.61 -18.22
C ASP A 64 20.53 -9.16 -18.28
N ASP A 65 20.89 -8.61 -17.14
CA ASP A 65 21.58 -7.33 -17.05
C ASP A 65 23.07 -7.56 -16.82
N PRO A 66 23.91 -7.58 -17.88
CA PRO A 66 25.33 -7.89 -17.74
C PRO A 66 26.08 -6.82 -16.94
N LEU A 67 25.50 -5.62 -16.81
CA LEU A 67 26.11 -4.54 -16.03
C LEU A 67 25.66 -4.60 -14.57
N ASN A 68 24.62 -5.34 -14.27
CA ASN A 68 24.05 -5.50 -12.93
C ASN A 68 24.05 -4.20 -12.10
N LEU A 69 23.61 -3.12 -12.75
CA LEU A 69 23.68 -1.78 -12.14
C LEU A 69 22.69 -1.61 -10.98
N ASP A 70 21.85 -2.59 -10.76
CA ASP A 70 20.86 -2.63 -9.66
C ASP A 70 19.96 -1.37 -9.58
N LEU A 71 19.87 -0.67 -10.73
CA LEU A 71 19.24 0.65 -10.83
C LEU A 71 17.74 0.59 -10.69
N MET A 72 17.15 -0.57 -10.96
CA MET A 72 15.73 -0.79 -10.83
C MET A 72 15.46 -2.22 -10.37
N PRO A 73 15.40 -2.45 -9.07
CA PRO A 73 15.04 -3.76 -8.51
C PRO A 73 13.55 -4.04 -8.76
N TYR A 74 13.20 -4.34 -10.02
CA TYR A 74 11.86 -4.76 -10.34
C TYR A 74 11.52 -6.04 -9.61
N ASP A 75 10.30 -6.10 -9.08
CA ASP A 75 9.70 -7.31 -8.53
C ASP A 75 10.44 -7.94 -7.33
N ARG A 76 11.17 -7.14 -6.56
CA ARG A 76 11.81 -7.64 -5.32
C ARG A 76 10.86 -7.77 -4.15
N LEU A 77 9.74 -7.07 -4.18
CA LEU A 77 8.79 -7.04 -3.07
C LEU A 77 7.47 -7.65 -3.51
N PHE A 78 6.93 -8.51 -2.68
CA PHE A 78 5.56 -8.93 -2.71
C PHE A 78 4.87 -8.29 -1.51
N GLU A 79 3.97 -7.36 -1.75
CA GLU A 79 3.28 -6.59 -0.73
C GLU A 79 1.95 -7.29 -0.39
N PRO A 80 1.92 -8.11 0.66
CA PRO A 80 0.73 -8.87 1.02
C PRO A 80 -0.28 -8.02 1.76
N ILE A 81 -1.52 -8.50 1.75
CA ILE A 81 -2.60 -8.04 2.62
C ILE A 81 -3.19 -9.21 3.39
N VAL A 82 -3.92 -8.92 4.46
CA VAL A 82 -4.60 -9.95 5.26
C VAL A 82 -6.08 -9.61 5.36
N ILE A 83 -6.94 -10.56 5.01
CA ILE A 83 -8.38 -10.43 5.12
C ILE A 83 -9.01 -11.77 5.50
N SER A 84 -9.87 -11.78 6.50
CA SER A 84 -10.64 -12.97 6.92
C SER A 84 -9.78 -14.23 7.02
N ASN A 85 -8.72 -14.20 7.81
CA ASN A 85 -7.69 -15.25 7.99
C ASN A 85 -6.97 -15.74 6.71
N ARG A 86 -6.92 -14.89 5.68
CA ARG A 86 -6.19 -15.17 4.42
C ARG A 86 -5.10 -14.15 4.21
N LEU A 87 -3.88 -14.64 4.00
CA LEU A 87 -2.76 -13.85 3.50
C LEU A 87 -2.86 -13.85 1.98
N ILE A 88 -3.10 -12.69 1.38
CA ILE A 88 -3.21 -12.51 -0.07
C ILE A 88 -1.89 -11.93 -0.57
N VAL A 89 -1.25 -12.64 -1.49
CA VAL A 89 0.08 -12.27 -2.02
C VAL A 89 0.02 -12.15 -3.53
N PRO A 90 0.40 -11.00 -4.12
CA PRO A 90 0.60 -10.88 -5.55
C PRO A 90 1.99 -11.40 -5.94
N PHE A 91 2.07 -12.26 -6.93
CA PHE A 91 3.31 -12.80 -7.49
C PHE A 91 3.50 -12.25 -8.90
N SER A 92 4.29 -11.20 -9.03
CA SER A 92 4.56 -10.53 -10.31
C SER A 92 5.39 -11.37 -11.28
N ASP A 93 6.19 -12.30 -10.77
CA ASP A 93 7.03 -13.20 -11.53
C ASP A 93 6.25 -14.35 -12.20
N THR A 94 5.08 -14.70 -11.67
CA THR A 94 4.25 -15.80 -12.13
C THR A 94 2.82 -15.41 -12.50
N ASP A 95 2.55 -14.09 -12.66
CA ASP A 95 1.29 -13.51 -13.12
C ASP A 95 0.07 -13.97 -12.33
N ARG A 96 0.17 -14.03 -11.02
CA ARG A 96 -0.90 -14.59 -10.18
C ARG A 96 -1.03 -13.88 -8.83
N VAL A 97 -2.20 -14.03 -8.26
CA VAL A 97 -2.49 -13.70 -6.86
C VAL A 97 -2.86 -15.00 -6.14
N CYS A 98 -2.26 -15.23 -4.98
CA CYS A 98 -2.53 -16.41 -4.17
C CYS A 98 -3.07 -16.03 -2.81
N ALA A 99 -3.93 -16.87 -2.25
CA ALA A 99 -4.33 -16.80 -0.86
C ALA A 99 -3.76 -17.99 -0.09
N PHE A 100 -3.27 -17.68 1.11
CA PHE A 100 -2.76 -18.66 2.05
C PHE A 100 -3.52 -18.54 3.37
N ASP A 101 -3.79 -19.66 4.01
CA ASP A 101 -4.35 -19.68 5.35
C ASP A 101 -3.34 -19.10 6.35
N THR A 102 -3.76 -18.10 7.14
CA THR A 102 -2.85 -17.41 8.07
C THR A 102 -2.36 -18.28 9.22
N SER A 103 -3.09 -19.34 9.56
CA SER A 103 -2.72 -20.24 10.66
C SER A 103 -1.78 -21.38 10.23
N THR A 104 -1.93 -21.84 8.99
CA THR A 104 -1.20 -23.02 8.49
C THR A 104 -0.17 -22.70 7.39
N GLY A 105 -0.28 -21.55 6.72
CA GLY A 105 0.51 -21.23 5.54
C GLY A 105 0.13 -22.03 4.29
N GLN A 106 -0.92 -22.85 4.32
CA GLN A 106 -1.37 -23.63 3.18
C GLN A 106 -2.04 -22.73 2.13
N GLN A 107 -1.74 -22.97 0.85
CA GLN A 107 -2.40 -22.25 -0.22
C GLN A 107 -3.87 -22.69 -0.34
N LEU A 108 -4.78 -21.71 -0.25
CA LEU A 108 -6.22 -21.92 -0.36
C LEU A 108 -6.70 -21.82 -1.81
N TRP A 109 -6.22 -20.81 -2.53
CA TRP A 109 -6.55 -20.61 -3.94
C TRP A 109 -5.43 -19.83 -4.67
N SER A 110 -5.48 -19.87 -5.98
CA SER A 110 -4.62 -19.09 -6.87
C SER A 110 -5.45 -18.61 -8.05
N PHE A 111 -5.25 -17.34 -8.43
CA PHE A 111 -5.85 -16.71 -9.60
C PHE A 111 -4.76 -16.22 -10.55
N VAL A 112 -4.82 -16.62 -11.82
CA VAL A 112 -3.83 -16.27 -12.85
C VAL A 112 -4.37 -15.14 -13.70
N THR A 113 -3.52 -14.16 -14.01
CA THR A 113 -3.78 -13.03 -14.89
C THR A 113 -3.01 -13.17 -16.20
N ASP A 114 -3.32 -12.34 -17.19
CA ASP A 114 -2.61 -12.34 -18.49
C ASP A 114 -1.35 -11.44 -18.47
N GLY A 115 -0.87 -11.03 -17.31
CA GLY A 115 0.32 -10.22 -17.12
C GLY A 115 0.66 -10.06 -15.63
N PRO A 116 1.83 -9.50 -15.31
CA PRO A 116 2.28 -9.33 -13.92
C PRO A 116 1.32 -8.54 -13.04
N VAL A 117 1.12 -9.02 -11.81
CA VAL A 117 0.47 -8.28 -10.72
C VAL A 117 1.57 -7.71 -9.84
N ARG A 118 1.92 -6.44 -10.04
CA ARG A 118 3.11 -5.82 -9.40
C ARG A 118 2.84 -5.06 -8.13
N LEU A 119 1.60 -4.64 -7.95
CA LEU A 119 1.20 -3.75 -6.86
C LEU A 119 0.30 -4.48 -5.87
N PRO A 120 0.26 -4.03 -4.62
CA PRO A 120 -0.54 -4.69 -3.60
C PRO A 120 -2.01 -4.71 -3.97
N PRO A 121 -2.71 -5.80 -3.69
CA PRO A 121 -4.16 -5.83 -3.76
C PRO A 121 -4.81 -4.97 -2.67
N ALA A 122 -6.11 -4.72 -2.83
CA ALA A 122 -6.96 -4.17 -1.80
C ALA A 122 -8.19 -5.06 -1.62
N ALA A 123 -8.68 -5.19 -0.39
CA ALA A 123 -9.77 -6.09 -0.10
C ALA A 123 -10.88 -5.46 0.76
N THR A 124 -12.08 -6.01 0.61
CA THR A 124 -13.19 -5.91 1.55
C THR A 124 -13.45 -7.29 2.13
N ALA A 125 -14.41 -7.44 3.01
CA ALA A 125 -14.76 -8.75 3.58
C ALA A 125 -15.10 -9.82 2.51
N GLN A 126 -15.50 -9.43 1.31
CA GLN A 126 -15.95 -10.35 0.25
C GLN A 126 -15.14 -10.27 -1.05
N HIS A 127 -14.42 -9.18 -1.29
CA HIS A 127 -13.77 -8.86 -2.56
C HIS A 127 -12.28 -8.64 -2.39
N VAL A 128 -11.47 -9.19 -3.30
CA VAL A 128 -10.05 -8.84 -3.49
C VAL A 128 -9.90 -8.22 -4.85
N CYS A 129 -9.49 -6.96 -4.89
CA CYS A 129 -9.27 -6.21 -6.12
C CYS A 129 -7.77 -6.00 -6.36
N PHE A 130 -7.33 -6.12 -7.60
CA PHE A 130 -5.93 -5.89 -8.01
C PHE A 130 -5.85 -5.54 -9.49
N VAL A 131 -4.77 -4.85 -9.86
CA VAL A 131 -4.47 -4.48 -11.25
C VAL A 131 -3.33 -5.34 -11.79
N SER A 132 -3.31 -5.51 -13.11
CA SER A 132 -2.29 -6.28 -13.80
C SER A 132 -1.69 -5.52 -14.99
N ASP A 133 -0.46 -5.85 -15.36
CA ASP A 133 0.21 -5.34 -16.54
C ASP A 133 -0.50 -5.72 -17.85
N ASP A 134 -1.52 -6.58 -17.82
CA ASP A 134 -2.40 -6.83 -18.97
C ASP A 134 -3.39 -5.69 -19.26
N GLY A 135 -3.39 -4.64 -18.43
CA GLY A 135 -4.24 -3.45 -18.55
C GLY A 135 -5.61 -3.59 -17.91
N CYS A 136 -5.81 -4.61 -17.08
CA CYS A 136 -7.10 -4.87 -16.44
C CYS A 136 -7.06 -4.69 -14.92
N LEU A 137 -8.21 -4.30 -14.40
CA LEU A 137 -8.58 -4.39 -12.99
C LEU A 137 -9.42 -5.66 -12.80
N TYR A 138 -9.06 -6.45 -11.81
CA TYR A 138 -9.73 -7.68 -11.43
C TYR A 138 -10.36 -7.58 -10.07
N CYS A 139 -11.47 -8.25 -9.88
CA CYS A 139 -12.06 -8.51 -8.59
C CYS A 139 -12.39 -9.99 -8.47
N VAL A 140 -11.88 -10.61 -7.43
CA VAL A 140 -12.14 -12.01 -7.10
C VAL A 140 -12.80 -12.14 -5.73
N ASP A 141 -13.47 -13.23 -5.51
CA ASP A 141 -14.07 -13.60 -4.24
C ASP A 141 -12.99 -13.94 -3.21
N VAL A 142 -13.05 -13.36 -2.01
CA VAL A 142 -12.06 -13.57 -0.93
C VAL A 142 -11.96 -15.05 -0.56
N ALA A 143 -13.10 -15.75 -0.47
CA ALA A 143 -13.14 -17.12 0.05
C ALA A 143 -12.61 -18.15 -0.95
N SER A 144 -12.90 -17.96 -2.24
CA SER A 144 -12.69 -18.96 -3.29
C SER A 144 -11.70 -18.56 -4.37
N GLY A 145 -11.30 -17.30 -4.46
CA GLY A 145 -10.49 -16.78 -5.57
C GLY A 145 -11.19 -16.76 -6.93
N LYS A 146 -12.50 -17.05 -6.97
CA LYS A 146 -13.26 -17.03 -8.24
C LYS A 146 -13.46 -15.60 -8.72
N LEU A 147 -13.32 -15.41 -10.04
CA LEU A 147 -13.56 -14.12 -10.68
C LEU A 147 -15.01 -13.66 -10.41
N ARG A 148 -15.16 -12.48 -9.85
CA ARG A 148 -16.43 -11.76 -9.72
C ARG A 148 -16.68 -10.90 -10.94
N TRP A 149 -15.73 -10.04 -11.26
CA TRP A 149 -15.74 -9.20 -12.46
C TRP A 149 -14.33 -8.82 -12.89
N LYS A 150 -14.21 -8.42 -14.15
CA LYS A 150 -12.98 -7.89 -14.75
C LYS A 150 -13.33 -6.61 -15.49
N PHE A 151 -12.55 -5.57 -15.32
CA PHE A 151 -12.71 -4.29 -15.99
C PHE A 151 -11.47 -3.99 -16.83
N LEU A 152 -11.65 -3.70 -18.12
CA LEU A 152 -10.56 -3.23 -18.98
C LEU A 152 -10.30 -1.75 -18.66
N ALA A 153 -9.21 -1.49 -17.96
CA ALA A 153 -8.83 -0.15 -17.51
C ALA A 153 -8.18 0.72 -18.59
N ALA A 154 -8.02 0.17 -19.77
CA ALA A 154 -7.32 0.77 -20.91
C ALA A 154 -8.26 0.85 -22.13
N PRO A 155 -7.97 1.70 -23.14
CA PRO A 155 -8.85 1.86 -24.31
C PRO A 155 -8.84 0.67 -25.26
N GLY A 156 -7.97 -0.30 -25.05
CA GLY A 156 -7.87 -1.47 -25.93
C GLY A 156 -6.95 -2.56 -25.41
N THR A 157 -6.88 -3.65 -26.14
CA THR A 157 -6.17 -4.88 -25.76
C THR A 157 -4.81 -5.04 -26.45
N ARG A 158 -4.28 -3.95 -27.08
CA ARG A 158 -2.98 -4.00 -27.75
C ARG A 158 -1.87 -4.32 -26.75
N ARG A 159 -0.99 -5.26 -27.14
CA ARG A 159 0.13 -5.72 -26.32
C ARG A 159 1.47 -5.36 -26.93
N ILE A 160 2.47 -5.23 -26.07
CA ILE A 160 3.87 -4.99 -26.40
C ILE A 160 4.75 -5.95 -25.60
N VAL A 161 5.96 -6.17 -26.06
CA VAL A 161 6.98 -6.85 -25.26
C VAL A 161 7.64 -5.83 -24.35
N GLY A 162 7.48 -6.01 -23.04
CA GLY A 162 8.10 -5.20 -22.01
C GLY A 162 8.71 -6.09 -20.93
N ASN A 163 9.97 -5.86 -20.59
CA ASN A 163 10.71 -6.68 -19.61
C ASN A 163 10.64 -8.19 -19.93
N GLN A 164 10.85 -8.58 -21.19
CA GLN A 164 10.76 -9.95 -21.70
C GLN A 164 9.36 -10.61 -21.51
N ARG A 165 8.34 -9.81 -21.26
CA ARG A 165 6.98 -10.30 -21.06
C ARG A 165 6.02 -9.60 -22.02
N LEU A 166 4.94 -10.27 -22.33
CA LEU A 166 3.87 -9.68 -23.13
C LEU A 166 2.91 -8.93 -22.18
N ILE A 167 2.96 -7.59 -22.24
CA ILE A 167 2.14 -6.71 -21.41
C ILE A 167 1.22 -5.84 -22.26
N SER A 168 0.23 -5.21 -21.64
CA SER A 168 -0.58 -4.19 -22.31
C SER A 168 0.27 -2.99 -22.72
N THR A 169 -0.10 -2.32 -23.80
CA THR A 169 0.42 -0.98 -24.12
C THR A 169 0.10 0.03 -23.02
N TRP A 170 -0.96 -0.23 -22.25
CA TRP A 170 -1.41 0.56 -21.09
C TRP A 170 -1.45 -0.33 -19.83
N PRO A 171 -0.28 -0.72 -19.28
CA PRO A 171 -0.25 -1.59 -18.12
C PRO A 171 -0.89 -0.88 -16.91
N ALA A 172 -1.68 -1.60 -16.14
CA ALA A 172 -2.33 -1.01 -14.98
C ALA A 172 -1.36 -1.03 -13.78
N ARG A 173 -0.70 0.11 -13.57
CA ARG A 173 0.33 0.32 -12.52
C ARG A 173 0.00 1.43 -11.53
N GLY A 174 -1.25 1.88 -11.46
CA GLY A 174 -1.80 2.59 -10.34
C GLY A 174 -2.47 1.57 -9.42
N GLY A 175 -1.77 1.16 -8.35
CA GLY A 175 -2.22 0.13 -7.42
C GLY A 175 -3.51 0.53 -6.74
N VAL A 176 -4.42 -0.41 -6.65
CA VAL A 176 -5.80 -0.18 -6.19
C VAL A 176 -5.88 0.35 -4.76
N VAL A 177 -6.83 1.22 -4.53
CA VAL A 177 -7.29 1.60 -3.20
C VAL A 177 -8.81 1.48 -3.14
N ILE A 178 -9.32 0.98 -2.02
CA ILE A 178 -10.76 0.85 -1.79
C ILE A 178 -11.16 1.82 -0.67
N ARG A 179 -12.18 2.63 -0.93
CA ARG A 179 -12.81 3.47 0.08
C ARG A 179 -14.30 3.63 -0.22
N ASP A 180 -15.13 3.51 0.81
CA ASP A 180 -16.59 3.72 0.74
C ASP A 180 -17.27 2.90 -0.38
N GLY A 181 -16.87 1.63 -0.56
CA GLY A 181 -17.42 0.74 -1.58
C GLY A 181 -16.96 1.01 -3.02
N VAL A 182 -15.99 1.90 -3.20
CA VAL A 182 -15.42 2.28 -4.50
C VAL A 182 -13.98 1.83 -4.62
N VAL A 183 -13.64 1.21 -5.73
CA VAL A 183 -12.26 0.86 -6.12
C VAL A 183 -11.73 1.92 -7.06
N TYR A 184 -10.61 2.53 -6.70
CA TYR A 184 -9.87 3.46 -7.55
C TYR A 184 -8.66 2.75 -8.13
N PHE A 185 -8.37 3.03 -9.39
CA PHE A 185 -7.28 2.41 -10.15
C PHE A 185 -6.66 3.40 -11.14
N ALA A 186 -5.50 3.05 -11.68
CA ALA A 186 -4.96 3.76 -12.84
C ALA A 186 -4.25 2.82 -13.80
N ALA A 187 -4.41 3.07 -15.09
CA ALA A 187 -3.76 2.35 -16.17
C ALA A 187 -2.94 3.30 -17.05
N SER A 188 -1.89 2.77 -17.66
CA SER A 188 -0.80 3.43 -18.35
C SER A 188 0.19 4.13 -17.42
N ILE A 189 1.45 4.08 -17.86
CA ILE A 189 2.59 4.75 -17.21
C ILE A 189 3.25 5.76 -18.15
N TRP A 190 2.78 5.83 -19.38
CA TRP A 190 3.33 6.69 -20.41
C TRP A 190 2.36 7.83 -20.71
N PRO A 191 2.64 9.07 -20.25
CA PRO A 191 1.75 10.20 -20.47
C PRO A 191 1.35 10.36 -21.93
N MET A 192 2.29 10.18 -22.87
CA MET A 192 2.06 10.29 -24.29
C MET A 192 1.14 9.23 -24.91
N MET A 193 0.89 8.13 -24.20
CA MET A 193 0.01 7.05 -24.65
C MET A 193 -1.42 7.19 -24.11
N GLY A 194 -1.69 8.25 -23.36
CA GLY A 194 -2.88 8.41 -22.54
C GLY A 194 -2.75 7.71 -21.19
N VAL A 195 -3.37 8.29 -20.18
CA VAL A 195 -3.46 7.75 -18.84
C VAL A 195 -4.91 7.69 -18.44
N TYR A 196 -5.32 6.60 -17.83
CA TYR A 196 -6.71 6.31 -17.46
C TYR A 196 -6.77 6.11 -15.96
N ILE A 197 -7.37 7.08 -15.26
CA ILE A 197 -7.58 7.03 -13.82
C ILE A 197 -9.08 6.90 -13.61
N GLY A 198 -9.52 5.92 -12.85
CA GLY A 198 -10.94 5.64 -12.74
C GLY A 198 -11.40 5.13 -11.40
N ALA A 199 -12.70 5.12 -11.24
CA ALA A 199 -13.42 4.59 -10.11
C ALA A 199 -14.52 3.65 -10.57
N VAL A 200 -14.62 2.49 -9.91
CA VAL A 200 -15.68 1.50 -10.14
C VAL A 200 -16.30 1.07 -8.82
N GLU A 201 -17.54 0.63 -8.84
CA GLU A 201 -18.16 0.00 -7.68
C GLU A 201 -17.47 -1.33 -7.37
N VAL A 202 -17.12 -1.57 -6.12
CA VAL A 202 -16.45 -2.81 -5.71
C VAL A 202 -17.32 -4.05 -5.93
N GLU A 203 -18.63 -3.91 -5.79
CA GLU A 203 -19.57 -5.03 -5.84
C GLU A 203 -19.69 -5.65 -7.23
N ASN A 204 -19.71 -4.85 -8.29
CA ASN A 204 -20.06 -5.29 -9.64
C ASN A 204 -19.14 -4.75 -10.74
N GLY A 205 -18.16 -3.92 -10.43
CA GLY A 205 -17.24 -3.31 -11.40
C GLY A 205 -17.87 -2.23 -12.29
N ARG A 206 -19.05 -1.71 -11.91
CA ARG A 206 -19.71 -0.62 -12.67
C ARG A 206 -18.88 0.64 -12.61
N LEU A 207 -18.55 1.19 -13.78
CA LEU A 207 -17.80 2.44 -13.89
C LEU A 207 -18.60 3.60 -13.30
N LEU A 208 -17.98 4.35 -12.41
CA LEU A 208 -18.52 5.58 -11.82
C LEU A 208 -18.01 6.79 -12.57
N TRP A 209 -16.71 6.87 -12.79
CA TRP A 209 -16.07 7.90 -13.57
C TRP A 209 -14.70 7.43 -14.09
N ILE A 210 -14.23 8.07 -15.16
CA ILE A 210 -12.88 7.89 -15.70
C ILE A 210 -12.32 9.25 -16.13
N ASN A 211 -11.07 9.52 -15.74
CA ASN A 211 -10.29 10.64 -16.23
C ASN A 211 -9.26 10.10 -17.23
N ASP A 212 -9.37 10.50 -18.50
CA ASP A 212 -8.50 10.12 -19.60
C ASP A 212 -7.79 11.32 -20.26
N SER A 213 -7.89 12.50 -19.65
CA SER A 213 -7.44 13.77 -20.24
C SER A 213 -6.15 14.32 -19.64
N THR A 214 -5.68 13.80 -18.50
CA THR A 214 -4.55 14.35 -17.73
C THR A 214 -3.19 13.75 -18.06
N GLY A 215 -3.14 12.73 -18.91
CA GLY A 215 -1.90 12.06 -19.28
C GLY A 215 -1.05 12.84 -20.28
N SER A 216 -1.62 13.74 -21.07
CA SER A 216 -0.91 14.38 -22.18
C SER A 216 -0.97 15.91 -22.09
N THR A 217 -0.17 16.48 -21.23
CA THR A 217 -0.08 17.92 -21.00
C THR A 217 1.24 18.46 -21.52
N TRP A 218 1.18 19.55 -22.31
CA TRP A 218 2.38 20.27 -22.77
C TRP A 218 2.87 21.19 -21.68
N ILE A 219 3.96 20.85 -21.04
CA ILE A 219 4.48 21.60 -19.89
C ILE A 219 6.00 21.75 -19.97
N LYS A 220 6.51 22.79 -19.29
CA LYS A 220 7.93 22.99 -19.15
C LYS A 220 8.52 22.01 -18.14
N GLN A 221 9.44 21.19 -18.61
CA GLN A 221 10.14 20.22 -17.77
C GLN A 221 11.13 20.88 -16.79
N PRO A 222 11.57 20.19 -15.73
CA PRO A 222 12.55 20.72 -14.77
C PRO A 222 13.86 21.25 -15.38
N HIS A 223 14.18 20.82 -16.59
CA HIS A 223 15.36 21.27 -17.34
C HIS A 223 15.04 22.34 -18.38
N SER A 224 13.90 23.00 -18.25
CA SER A 224 13.46 24.12 -19.09
C SER A 224 13.03 23.77 -20.51
N ALA A 225 13.18 22.55 -20.97
CA ALA A 225 12.68 22.13 -22.27
C ALA A 225 11.17 21.84 -22.18
N PRO A 226 10.32 22.40 -23.07
CA PRO A 226 8.93 22.00 -23.14
C PRO A 226 8.81 20.59 -23.74
N SER A 227 7.94 19.78 -23.16
CA SER A 227 7.60 18.47 -23.71
C SER A 227 6.23 18.02 -23.23
N PHE A 228 5.67 17.01 -23.90
CA PHE A 228 4.49 16.35 -23.35
C PHE A 228 4.88 15.58 -22.08
N ALA A 229 4.22 15.92 -21.03
CA ALA A 229 4.28 15.22 -19.76
C ALA A 229 2.91 15.31 -19.10
N GLY A 230 2.71 14.55 -18.08
CA GLY A 230 1.44 14.55 -17.36
C GLY A 230 1.51 13.57 -16.22
N VAL A 231 0.36 13.24 -15.69
CA VAL A 231 0.27 12.23 -14.65
C VAL A 231 0.73 10.89 -15.22
N ALA A 232 1.66 10.23 -14.53
CA ALA A 232 2.23 8.95 -14.91
C ALA A 232 2.13 7.99 -13.72
N PRO A 233 1.01 7.29 -13.55
CA PRO A 233 0.73 6.48 -12.36
C PRO A 233 1.80 5.39 -12.16
N GLN A 234 2.46 5.40 -11.02
CA GLN A 234 3.40 4.37 -10.58
C GLN A 234 3.36 4.22 -9.08
N GLY A 235 2.72 3.17 -8.59
CA GLY A 235 2.62 2.87 -7.17
C GLY A 235 1.18 2.78 -6.65
N ALA A 236 1.04 2.49 -5.37
CA ALA A 236 -0.26 2.34 -4.74
C ALA A 236 -0.96 3.70 -4.59
N LEU A 237 -2.19 3.78 -5.08
CA LEU A 237 -3.04 4.96 -4.91
C LEU A 237 -3.41 5.16 -3.44
N VAL A 238 -3.72 6.42 -3.10
CA VAL A 238 -4.18 6.82 -1.78
C VAL A 238 -5.52 7.54 -1.91
N ALA A 239 -6.46 7.24 -1.03
CA ALA A 239 -7.76 7.90 -1.00
C ALA A 239 -8.06 8.47 0.39
N THR A 240 -8.19 9.78 0.48
CA THR A 240 -8.68 10.50 1.67
C THR A 240 -10.20 10.68 1.61
N ALA A 241 -10.79 11.46 2.48
CA ALA A 241 -12.23 11.73 2.44
C ALA A 241 -12.68 12.31 1.09
N GLU A 242 -11.93 13.25 0.53
CA GLU A 242 -12.32 13.98 -0.69
C GLU A 242 -11.33 13.78 -1.86
N SER A 243 -10.11 13.33 -1.59
CA SER A 243 -9.04 13.32 -2.58
C SER A 243 -8.62 11.92 -2.96
N LEU A 244 -8.34 11.73 -4.25
CA LEU A 244 -7.57 10.60 -4.77
C LEU A 244 -6.17 11.10 -5.13
N ILE A 245 -5.15 10.49 -4.56
CA ILE A 245 -3.74 10.86 -4.75
C ILE A 245 -3.06 9.78 -5.58
N VAL A 246 -2.49 10.19 -6.70
CA VAL A 246 -1.86 9.31 -7.68
C VAL A 246 -0.35 9.53 -7.69
N PRO A 247 0.46 8.61 -7.18
CA PRO A 247 1.91 8.71 -7.23
C PRO A 247 2.41 8.64 -8.68
N GLY A 248 3.43 9.39 -9.00
CA GLY A 248 3.88 9.53 -10.39
C GLY A 248 5.38 9.73 -10.57
N GLY A 249 6.19 8.77 -10.17
CA GLY A 249 7.61 8.77 -10.49
C GLY A 249 8.37 10.00 -9.96
N ARG A 250 8.85 10.89 -10.83
CA ARG A 250 9.69 12.05 -10.46
C ARG A 250 8.91 13.34 -10.21
N SER A 251 7.63 13.26 -10.01
CA SER A 251 6.75 14.41 -9.78
C SER A 251 6.16 14.37 -8.37
N VAL A 252 5.66 15.50 -7.91
CA VAL A 252 4.72 15.53 -6.81
C VAL A 252 3.45 14.78 -7.26
N PRO A 253 2.87 13.93 -6.43
CA PRO A 253 1.66 13.20 -6.77
C PRO A 253 0.55 14.12 -7.31
N ALA A 254 -0.15 13.65 -8.31
CA ALA A 254 -1.35 14.32 -8.79
C ALA A 254 -2.50 14.08 -7.81
N VAL A 255 -3.27 15.13 -7.54
CA VAL A 255 -4.44 15.07 -6.66
C VAL A 255 -5.70 15.32 -7.47
N PHE A 256 -6.64 14.40 -7.36
CA PHE A 256 -7.93 14.41 -8.02
C PHE A 256 -9.05 14.54 -7.00
N ASN A 257 -10.17 15.08 -7.41
CA ASN A 257 -11.40 14.98 -6.68
C ASN A 257 -11.91 13.54 -6.73
N ARG A 258 -12.04 12.91 -5.56
CA ARG A 258 -12.38 11.48 -5.46
C ARG A 258 -13.79 11.16 -6.00
N SER A 259 -14.72 12.12 -5.92
CA SER A 259 -16.13 11.89 -6.28
C SER A 259 -16.37 11.87 -7.79
N ASN A 260 -15.58 12.62 -8.59
CA ASN A 260 -15.81 12.78 -10.03
C ASN A 260 -14.57 12.63 -10.91
N GLY A 261 -13.37 12.50 -10.31
CA GLY A 261 -12.13 12.33 -11.06
C GLY A 261 -11.54 13.59 -11.67
N ASP A 262 -12.04 14.78 -11.32
CA ASP A 262 -11.46 16.03 -11.78
C ASP A 262 -10.07 16.26 -11.17
N LEU A 263 -9.11 16.65 -12.00
CA LEU A 263 -7.76 17.00 -11.53
C LEU A 263 -7.83 18.29 -10.71
N ARG A 264 -7.36 18.23 -9.47
CA ARG A 264 -7.24 19.42 -8.61
C ARG A 264 -5.94 20.16 -8.89
N TYR A 265 -4.83 19.42 -8.86
CA TYR A 265 -3.51 19.95 -9.20
C TYR A 265 -2.51 18.83 -9.51
N PHE A 266 -1.50 19.19 -10.27
CA PHE A 266 -0.33 18.36 -10.59
C PHE A 266 0.86 19.27 -10.84
N GLU A 267 1.92 19.13 -10.02
CA GLU A 267 3.07 20.02 -10.05
C GLU A 267 4.37 19.23 -10.26
N LEU A 268 4.91 19.27 -11.46
CA LEU A 268 6.17 18.59 -11.78
C LEU A 268 7.36 19.09 -10.96
N ASN A 269 7.33 20.33 -10.54
CA ASN A 269 8.49 21.02 -9.95
C ASN A 269 8.32 21.36 -8.47
N ALA A 270 7.15 21.20 -7.88
CA ALA A 270 6.85 21.63 -6.51
C ALA A 270 7.79 21.00 -5.48
N GLY A 271 8.20 19.77 -5.69
CA GLY A 271 9.15 19.05 -4.83
C GLY A 271 10.62 19.34 -5.13
N GLY A 272 10.96 20.00 -6.24
CA GLY A 272 12.31 20.12 -6.74
C GLY A 272 12.84 18.80 -7.34
N LYS A 273 14.14 18.76 -7.66
CA LYS A 273 14.77 17.59 -8.31
C LYS A 273 14.87 16.33 -7.44
N GLY A 274 14.51 16.43 -6.18
CA GLY A 274 14.73 15.39 -5.19
C GLY A 274 13.48 14.68 -4.69
N VAL A 275 12.30 14.96 -5.21
CA VAL A 275 11.04 14.41 -4.73
C VAL A 275 10.35 13.62 -5.82
N GLY A 276 9.67 12.57 -5.40
CA GLY A 276 8.90 11.67 -6.25
C GLY A 276 9.21 10.21 -5.94
N GLY A 277 8.35 9.32 -6.37
CA GLY A 277 8.46 7.89 -6.14
C GLY A 277 7.11 7.19 -6.23
N SER A 278 7.11 5.92 -5.88
CA SER A 278 5.91 5.07 -5.87
C SER A 278 5.16 5.09 -4.54
N LEU A 279 5.79 5.58 -3.47
CA LEU A 279 5.17 5.69 -2.16
C LEU A 279 4.48 7.02 -1.99
N VAL A 280 3.22 6.95 -1.61
CA VAL A 280 2.44 8.05 -1.05
C VAL A 280 1.67 7.51 0.15
N LEU A 281 1.58 8.31 1.18
CA LEU A 281 0.67 8.11 2.31
C LEU A 281 0.06 9.47 2.68
N ALA A 282 -1.13 9.48 3.23
CA ALA A 282 -1.84 10.73 3.52
C ALA A 282 -2.82 10.58 4.68
N ASP A 283 -3.04 11.70 5.34
CA ASP A 283 -4.24 12.01 6.11
C ASP A 283 -5.13 13.01 5.34
N ASP A 284 -6.16 13.56 5.96
CA ASP A 284 -7.05 14.55 5.31
C ASP A 284 -6.43 15.96 5.22
N LYS A 285 -5.24 16.20 5.75
CA LYS A 285 -4.55 17.50 5.76
C LYS A 285 -3.28 17.51 4.91
N SER A 286 -2.53 16.40 4.95
CA SER A 286 -1.20 16.30 4.37
C SER A 286 -1.01 14.98 3.62
N PHE A 287 -0.10 14.98 2.68
CA PHE A 287 0.44 13.75 2.09
C PHE A 287 1.97 13.76 2.10
N PHE A 288 2.53 12.56 2.12
CA PHE A 288 3.97 12.33 2.21
C PHE A 288 4.44 11.54 1.00
N VAL A 289 5.57 11.94 0.43
CA VAL A 289 6.14 11.36 -0.79
C VAL A 289 7.61 11.08 -0.59
N HIS A 290 8.11 10.00 -1.16
CA HIS A 290 9.54 9.70 -1.17
C HIS A 290 10.40 10.86 -1.67
N THR A 291 11.61 10.93 -1.14
CA THR A 291 12.68 11.80 -1.64
C THR A 291 13.80 10.97 -2.26
N ARG A 292 14.57 11.56 -3.17
CA ARG A 292 15.71 10.88 -3.81
C ARG A 292 16.80 10.46 -2.83
N LEU A 293 16.93 11.17 -1.74
CA LEU A 293 18.06 10.96 -0.82
C LEU A 293 17.70 9.90 0.21
N ARG A 294 16.62 10.07 0.91
CA ARG A 294 16.03 9.10 1.87
C ARG A 294 14.74 9.68 2.44
N GLY A 295 13.84 8.77 2.85
CA GLY A 295 12.63 9.12 3.56
C GLY A 295 11.60 9.84 2.69
N VAL A 296 10.69 10.49 3.35
CA VAL A 296 9.55 11.19 2.74
C VAL A 296 9.56 12.66 3.09
N ARG A 297 8.91 13.46 2.26
CA ARG A 297 8.62 14.87 2.50
C ARG A 297 7.13 15.10 2.52
N GLU A 298 6.72 15.98 3.41
CA GLU A 298 5.35 16.38 3.57
C GLU A 298 4.93 17.51 2.60
N PHE A 299 3.67 17.43 2.17
CA PHE A 299 2.99 18.45 1.37
C PHE A 299 1.58 18.65 1.90
N THR A 300 1.06 19.88 1.80
CA THR A 300 -0.35 20.13 2.13
C THR A 300 -1.26 19.49 1.08
N LEU A 301 -2.33 18.84 1.50
CA LEU A 301 -3.27 18.18 0.60
C LEU A 301 -4.14 19.18 -0.16
N GLU A 302 -4.35 20.37 0.38
CA GLU A 302 -5.17 21.41 -0.23
C GLU A 302 -4.64 21.86 -1.59
N ASN A 303 -3.33 22.13 -1.68
CA ASN A 303 -2.71 22.77 -2.84
C ASN A 303 -1.32 22.26 -3.22
N GLY A 304 -0.82 21.21 -2.57
CA GLY A 304 0.49 20.63 -2.85
C GLY A 304 1.68 21.50 -2.41
N THR A 305 1.47 22.43 -1.49
CA THR A 305 2.57 23.24 -0.96
C THR A 305 3.52 22.39 -0.13
N LYS A 306 4.81 22.48 -0.44
CA LYS A 306 5.86 21.75 0.23
C LYS A 306 6.10 22.26 1.64
N SER A 307 6.06 21.35 2.61
CA SER A 307 6.50 21.59 3.98
C SER A 307 8.03 21.43 4.10
N PHE A 308 8.61 21.97 5.17
CA PHE A 308 10.00 21.72 5.53
C PHE A 308 10.20 20.39 6.27
N PHE A 309 9.11 19.76 6.71
CA PHE A 309 9.17 18.51 7.44
C PHE A 309 9.59 17.35 6.54
N GLN A 310 10.54 16.57 7.04
CA GLN A 310 11.07 15.38 6.39
C GLN A 310 11.38 14.31 7.44
N CYS A 311 11.00 13.08 7.16
CA CYS A 311 11.25 11.91 8.01
C CYS A 311 11.40 10.67 7.14
N ASN A 312 11.68 9.50 7.74
CA ASN A 312 11.47 8.23 7.05
C ASN A 312 9.96 7.92 6.97
N GLU A 313 9.60 6.82 6.35
CA GLU A 313 8.20 6.45 6.12
C GLU A 313 7.40 6.41 7.43
N PRO A 314 6.49 7.38 7.66
CA PRO A 314 5.83 7.50 8.95
C PRO A 314 4.64 6.55 9.10
N VAL A 315 4.30 6.28 10.35
CA VAL A 315 2.99 5.81 10.78
C VAL A 315 2.17 7.05 11.14
N LEU A 316 0.96 7.16 10.58
CA LEU A 316 0.01 8.23 10.89
C LEU A 316 -1.09 7.67 11.82
N HIS A 317 -1.28 8.27 12.97
CA HIS A 317 -2.31 7.83 13.92
C HIS A 317 -2.95 9.03 14.62
N GLY A 318 -4.16 9.38 14.20
CA GLY A 318 -4.81 10.60 14.66
C GLY A 318 -3.96 11.82 14.32
N ASP A 319 -3.73 12.68 15.31
CA ASP A 319 -2.86 13.86 15.18
C ASP A 319 -1.37 13.55 15.43
N MET A 320 -1.03 12.29 15.67
CA MET A 320 0.32 11.83 15.93
C MET A 320 0.98 11.25 14.68
N LEU A 321 2.30 11.45 14.59
CA LEU A 321 3.14 10.86 13.58
C LEU A 321 4.34 10.19 14.23
N TYR A 322 4.57 8.92 13.91
CA TYR A 322 5.73 8.16 14.37
C TYR A 322 6.64 7.87 13.19
N ALA A 323 7.89 8.28 13.26
CA ALA A 323 8.82 8.07 12.16
C ALA A 323 10.26 7.91 12.65
N ALA A 324 11.06 7.23 11.84
CA ALA A 324 12.49 7.28 12.03
C ALA A 324 13.06 8.63 11.60
N ALA A 325 14.02 9.11 12.37
CA ALA A 325 14.83 10.29 12.05
C ALA A 325 16.31 9.93 12.13
N ASP A 326 17.14 10.67 11.40
CA ASP A 326 18.59 10.54 11.52
C ASP A 326 19.08 11.32 12.74
N ALA A 327 19.79 10.63 13.63
CA ALA A 327 20.48 11.20 14.76
C ALA A 327 21.96 10.78 14.70
N GLY A 328 22.77 11.55 13.97
CA GLY A 328 24.20 11.29 13.85
C GLY A 328 24.53 9.98 13.12
N GLY A 329 23.77 9.64 12.08
CA GLY A 329 23.95 8.43 11.28
C GLY A 329 23.22 7.19 11.83
N LYS A 330 22.46 7.35 12.93
CA LYS A 330 21.61 6.28 13.45
C LYS A 330 20.13 6.63 13.22
N ALA A 331 19.35 5.64 12.81
CA ALA A 331 17.90 5.77 12.71
C ALA A 331 17.31 5.63 14.11
N VAL A 332 16.71 6.70 14.62
CA VAL A 332 16.03 6.74 15.92
C VAL A 332 14.55 6.96 15.70
N LEU A 333 13.72 6.36 16.54
CA LEU A 333 12.29 6.61 16.52
C LEU A 333 11.99 7.98 17.12
N ARG A 334 11.08 8.73 16.50
CA ARG A 334 10.50 9.96 17.04
C ARG A 334 8.99 9.94 16.96
N ALA A 335 8.35 10.45 18.00
CA ALA A 335 6.95 10.82 17.96
C ALA A 335 6.83 12.34 17.75
N TYR A 336 5.94 12.72 16.85
CA TYR A 336 5.70 14.11 16.49
C TYR A 336 4.23 14.46 16.73
N ALA A 337 3.98 15.66 17.24
CA ALA A 337 2.65 16.25 17.31
C ALA A 337 2.16 16.68 15.93
N ALA A 338 0.91 17.14 15.82
CA ALA A 338 0.31 17.65 14.59
C ALA A 338 1.10 18.81 13.96
N ASP A 339 1.73 19.66 14.78
CA ASP A 339 2.61 20.76 14.35
C ASP A 339 4.04 20.32 13.99
N ARG A 340 4.31 19.02 13.99
CA ARG A 340 5.61 18.38 13.71
C ARG A 340 6.69 18.65 14.79
N ARG A 341 6.31 19.16 15.95
CA ARG A 341 7.19 19.25 17.12
C ARG A 341 7.45 17.83 17.66
N VAL A 342 8.72 17.55 17.96
CA VAL A 342 9.11 16.28 18.60
C VAL A 342 8.55 16.25 20.02
N LEU A 343 7.79 15.21 20.33
CA LEU A 343 7.24 14.98 21.68
C LEU A 343 8.19 14.13 22.51
N TRP A 344 8.70 13.04 21.94
CA TRP A 344 9.64 12.16 22.61
C TRP A 344 10.44 11.32 21.58
N GLU A 345 11.57 10.79 22.04
CA GLU A 345 12.51 9.97 21.27
C GLU A 345 12.95 8.79 22.15
N PRO A 346 12.32 7.60 22.00
CA PRO A 346 12.72 6.42 22.76
C PRO A 346 13.97 5.78 22.15
N PRO A 347 14.73 5.01 22.96
CA PRO A 347 15.91 4.30 22.49
C PRO A 347 15.52 3.05 21.71
N MET A 348 14.95 3.21 20.51
CA MET A 348 14.48 2.14 19.63
C MET A 348 15.13 2.29 18.27
N ASP A 349 15.64 1.18 17.72
CA ASP A 349 16.10 1.13 16.34
C ASP A 349 14.88 1.23 15.39
N ALA A 350 14.84 2.29 14.61
CA ALA A 350 13.80 2.56 13.64
C ALA A 350 14.31 2.44 12.20
N SER A 351 15.36 1.67 11.96
CA SER A 351 15.95 1.47 10.62
C SER A 351 15.08 0.62 9.68
N GLY A 352 14.13 -0.12 10.22
CA GLY A 352 13.17 -0.92 9.46
C GLY A 352 11.81 -0.27 9.31
N ASP A 353 10.89 -1.00 8.68
CA ASP A 353 9.51 -0.56 8.52
C ASP A 353 8.81 -0.42 9.86
N LEU A 354 8.04 0.65 9.99
CA LEU A 354 7.24 0.93 11.18
C LEU A 354 5.78 0.56 10.93
N ILE A 355 5.19 -0.13 11.91
CA ILE A 355 3.74 -0.39 11.95
C ILE A 355 3.22 -0.16 13.37
N LEU A 356 2.03 0.38 13.48
CA LEU A 356 1.27 0.47 14.72
C LEU A 356 0.18 -0.59 14.72
N ALA A 357 0.07 -1.33 15.81
CA ALA A 357 -0.98 -2.31 16.05
C ALA A 357 -1.55 -2.11 17.46
N GLY A 358 -2.74 -1.52 17.53
CA GLY A 358 -3.30 -1.02 18.79
C GLY A 358 -2.37 0.03 19.41
N HIS A 359 -1.91 -0.21 20.64
CA HIS A 359 -0.95 0.66 21.36
C HIS A 359 0.52 0.23 21.18
N SER A 360 0.79 -0.71 20.24
CA SER A 360 2.12 -1.25 20.06
C SER A 360 2.74 -0.83 18.74
N LEU A 361 3.77 0.01 18.80
CA LEU A 361 4.58 0.39 17.66
C LEU A 361 5.71 -0.62 17.48
N SER A 362 5.81 -1.21 16.30
CA SER A 362 6.82 -2.19 15.96
C SER A 362 7.72 -1.71 14.84
N SER A 363 9.01 -2.00 14.93
CA SER A 363 10.00 -1.78 13.87
C SER A 363 10.66 -3.11 13.49
N ALA A 364 10.67 -3.41 12.19
CA ALA A 364 11.33 -4.60 11.64
C ALA A 364 12.67 -4.19 11.02
N GLY A 365 13.73 -4.21 11.80
CA GLY A 365 15.10 -3.88 11.36
C GLY A 365 15.96 -5.12 11.12
N ALA A 366 17.22 -4.90 10.76
CA ALA A 366 18.19 -5.97 10.50
C ALA A 366 18.46 -6.88 11.72
N ALA A 367 18.31 -6.34 12.92
CA ALA A 367 18.50 -7.08 14.17
C ALA A 367 17.26 -7.87 14.63
N GLY A 368 16.12 -7.77 13.91
CA GLY A 368 14.86 -8.39 14.26
C GLY A 368 13.72 -7.40 14.45
N ILE A 369 12.66 -7.84 15.10
CA ILE A 369 11.49 -7.01 15.40
C ILE A 369 11.63 -6.43 16.80
N GLN A 370 11.63 -5.10 16.90
CA GLN A 370 11.55 -4.39 18.17
C GLN A 370 10.12 -3.86 18.35
N ARG A 371 9.69 -3.75 19.60
CA ARG A 371 8.35 -3.31 19.95
C ARG A 371 8.40 -2.29 21.09
N LEU A 372 7.62 -1.25 20.96
CA LEU A 372 7.38 -0.22 21.96
C LEU A 372 5.89 -0.12 22.25
N THR A 373 5.51 -0.20 23.51
CA THR A 373 4.15 0.11 23.93
C THR A 373 4.02 1.62 24.08
N LEU A 374 3.07 2.21 23.39
CA LEU A 374 2.80 3.64 23.48
C LEU A 374 2.11 3.95 24.80
N PRO A 375 2.34 5.14 25.40
CA PRO A 375 1.58 5.59 26.55
C PRO A 375 0.10 5.79 26.20
N ASP A 376 -0.79 5.61 27.17
CA ASP A 376 -2.24 5.77 27.01
C ASP A 376 -2.66 7.22 26.70
N GLU A 377 -1.83 8.20 27.04
CA GLU A 377 -1.95 9.61 26.67
C GLU A 377 -0.59 10.16 26.19
N PRO A 378 -0.58 11.03 25.18
CA PRO A 378 0.65 11.58 24.62
C PRO A 378 1.35 12.62 25.51
#